data_6f271f203606383fb5537ec12bb96e76
#
_entry.id   6f271f203606383fb5537ec12bb96e76
#
_cell.length_a   1.000
_cell.length_b   1.000
_cell.length_c   1.000
_cell.angle_alpha   90.00
_cell.angle_beta   90.00
_cell.angle_gamma   90.00
#
_symmetry.space_group_name_H-M   'P 1'
#
loop_
_entity.id
_entity.type
_entity.pdbx_description
1 polymer ?
#
loop_
_entity_poly.entity_id
_entity_poly.type
_entity_poly.pdbx_seq_one_letter_code
_entity_poly.pdbx_strand_id
1 'polypeptide(L)'
;MRRIKNALSLAVITLALISCGGNKETEEHRESNDSIVPVVKDTTKITVNEETKFKFDFALANIPSPVGSINELSRWGIAYDNSLLNDTKKYKNYDTEFSKAINLGIYNIDMSYGMVNNKGEDVLRYMKTVMIESDALGLKGAVNQMVGKRAEQNLDNKDSLLKILDEIFVKSDSYLRTNARVYTASNVFTGSWVESLYLTCKMAGTVTDGSVKAKAYKHLWDQRFYLKNLTELLNEYKDKKECVELNDELKKIHSEIEPIKDPKDMDDAKFKLISDKIFALRTKLVK
;
A
#
# COMPACT_ATOMS: atom_id res chain seq x y z
N MET A 1 25.91 9.39 50.40
CA MET A 1 26.62 8.25 51.04
C MET A 1 26.11 6.95 50.46
N ARG A 2 27.04 6.13 50.12
CA ARG A 2 27.15 4.73 49.70
C ARG A 2 27.02 4.47 48.19
N ARG A 3 28.22 4.40 47.63
CA ARG A 3 28.61 3.67 46.39
C ARG A 3 28.60 2.16 46.69
N ILE A 4 28.10 1.36 45.75
CA ILE A 4 28.58 -0.04 45.59
C ILE A 4 28.88 -0.26 44.15
N LYS A 5 30.16 -0.52 43.87
CA LYS A 5 30.73 -1.09 42.65
C LYS A 5 30.68 -2.61 42.80
N ASN A 6 30.47 -3.33 41.68
CA ASN A 6 31.10 -4.64 41.38
C ASN A 6 30.73 -4.93 39.90
N ALA A 7 31.66 -4.97 39.01
CA ALA A 7 32.81 -5.80 38.70
C ALA A 7 32.41 -7.09 37.94
N LEU A 8 32.78 -7.06 36.70
CA LEU A 8 33.25 -8.11 35.76
C LEU A 8 33.05 -9.58 36.14
N SER A 9 32.55 -10.33 35.16
CA SER A 9 33.19 -11.63 34.81
C SER A 9 32.97 -11.96 33.33
N LEU A 10 34.10 -11.97 32.65
CA LEU A 10 34.38 -12.47 31.31
C LEU A 10 34.52 -14.00 31.42
N ALA A 11 33.79 -14.77 30.64
CA ALA A 11 34.05 -16.20 30.45
C ALA A 11 34.15 -16.49 28.93
N VAL A 12 35.39 -16.58 28.51
CA VAL A 12 35.82 -17.17 27.24
C VAL A 12 35.78 -18.70 27.45
N ILE A 13 35.08 -19.42 26.57
CA ILE A 13 35.27 -20.87 26.39
C ILE A 13 35.58 -21.14 24.93
N THR A 14 36.83 -21.44 24.69
CA THR A 14 37.38 -22.06 23.49
C THR A 14 37.35 -23.58 23.64
N LEU A 15 37.46 -24.24 22.47
CA LEU A 15 37.79 -25.64 22.18
C LEU A 15 36.58 -26.53 21.84
N ALA A 16 36.72 -27.48 20.96
CA ALA A 16 37.81 -28.00 20.13
C ALA A 16 37.22 -28.83 18.98
N LEU A 17 37.96 -28.87 17.92
CA LEU A 17 37.80 -29.82 16.80
C LEU A 17 38.18 -31.23 17.26
N ILE A 18 37.34 -32.23 16.97
CA ILE A 18 37.81 -33.61 16.84
C ILE A 18 37.23 -34.19 15.55
N SER A 19 38.16 -34.61 14.72
CA SER A 19 38.03 -35.35 13.47
C SER A 19 37.99 -36.86 13.72
N CYS A 20 37.49 -37.55 12.73
CA CYS A 20 37.73 -38.95 12.35
C CYS A 20 36.65 -39.99 12.68
N GLY A 21 36.33 -40.70 11.61
CA GLY A 21 36.18 -42.13 11.61
C GLY A 21 34.94 -42.64 10.86
N GLY A 22 35.17 -43.15 9.63
CA GLY A 22 34.13 -43.75 8.83
C GLY A 22 33.71 -45.14 9.31
N ASN A 23 32.53 -45.57 8.88
CA ASN A 23 32.32 -46.96 8.45
C ASN A 23 31.12 -47.05 7.50
N LYS A 24 31.30 -47.86 6.46
CA LYS A 24 30.31 -48.32 5.50
C LYS A 24 29.49 -49.43 6.14
N GLU A 25 28.20 -49.45 5.86
CA GLU A 25 27.44 -50.70 5.64
C GLU A 25 26.07 -50.39 5.00
N THR A 26 25.94 -50.85 3.77
CA THR A 26 24.91 -51.67 3.09
C THR A 26 23.43 -51.31 3.18
N GLU A 27 22.95 -51.03 2.02
CA GLU A 27 21.67 -51.21 1.33
C GLU A 27 20.51 -51.90 2.06
N GLU A 28 19.33 -51.27 2.03
CA GLU A 28 18.08 -51.95 1.69
C GLU A 28 17.13 -51.02 0.96
N HIS A 29 16.75 -51.41 -0.26
CA HIS A 29 15.78 -50.81 -1.13
C HIS A 29 14.36 -50.81 -0.51
N ARG A 30 13.71 -49.67 -0.47
CA ARG A 30 12.23 -49.53 -0.56
C ARG A 30 11.88 -48.46 -1.57
N GLU A 31 11.45 -48.93 -2.73
CA GLU A 31 10.74 -48.10 -3.72
C GLU A 31 9.45 -47.56 -3.10
N SER A 32 9.33 -46.24 -2.98
CA SER A 32 8.03 -45.57 -2.91
C SER A 32 7.95 -44.66 -4.13
N ASN A 33 7.06 -45.00 -5.04
CA ASN A 33 6.62 -44.21 -6.17
C ASN A 33 6.01 -42.90 -5.67
N ASP A 34 6.81 -41.84 -5.63
CA ASP A 34 6.30 -40.51 -5.47
C ASP A 34 6.49 -39.79 -6.81
N SER A 35 5.33 -39.52 -7.44
CA SER A 35 5.25 -38.81 -8.72
C SER A 35 5.86 -37.43 -8.54
N ILE A 36 7.07 -37.25 -9.03
CA ILE A 36 7.73 -35.95 -9.12
C ILE A 36 7.02 -35.13 -10.20
N VAL A 37 6.12 -34.27 -9.77
CA VAL A 37 5.63 -33.18 -10.62
C VAL A 37 6.84 -32.28 -10.90
N PRO A 38 7.24 -32.06 -12.15
CA PRO A 38 8.36 -31.19 -12.45
C PRO A 38 7.98 -29.76 -12.01
N VAL A 39 8.65 -29.27 -10.99
CA VAL A 39 8.66 -27.85 -10.68
C VAL A 39 9.34 -27.17 -11.86
N VAL A 40 8.55 -26.58 -12.74
CA VAL A 40 9.02 -25.67 -13.76
C VAL A 40 9.68 -24.49 -13.03
N LYS A 41 11.01 -24.55 -12.90
CA LYS A 41 11.80 -23.38 -12.55
C LYS A 41 11.71 -22.42 -13.74
N ASP A 42 10.75 -21.53 -13.69
CA ASP A 42 10.75 -20.36 -14.56
C ASP A 42 11.92 -19.46 -14.15
N THR A 43 13.08 -19.72 -14.77
CA THR A 43 14.29 -18.94 -14.58
C THR A 43 14.37 -17.77 -15.56
N THR A 44 13.27 -17.13 -15.88
CA THR A 44 13.30 -15.80 -16.45
C THR A 44 13.80 -14.87 -15.34
N LYS A 45 15.11 -14.61 -15.35
CA LYS A 45 15.70 -13.49 -14.58
C LYS A 45 15.01 -12.22 -15.11
N ILE A 46 13.98 -11.78 -14.41
CA ILE A 46 13.41 -10.44 -14.60
C ILE A 46 14.52 -9.50 -14.13
N THR A 47 15.29 -8.97 -15.08
CA THR A 47 16.24 -7.90 -14.81
C THR A 47 15.41 -6.68 -14.43
N VAL A 48 15.38 -6.35 -13.13
CA VAL A 48 14.82 -5.09 -12.66
C VAL A 48 15.62 -4.00 -13.32
N ASN A 49 14.93 -3.11 -14.04
CA ASN A 49 15.55 -1.89 -14.48
C ASN A 49 15.84 -1.05 -13.22
N GLU A 50 17.10 -0.90 -12.84
CA GLU A 50 17.52 -0.15 -11.65
C GLU A 50 17.02 1.31 -11.71
N GLU A 51 16.87 1.88 -12.91
CA GLU A 51 16.30 3.20 -13.11
C GLU A 51 14.81 3.24 -12.69
N THR A 52 14.01 2.26 -13.11
CA THR A 52 12.60 2.16 -12.72
C THR A 52 12.45 1.99 -11.21
N LYS A 53 13.30 1.17 -10.61
CA LYS A 53 13.34 1.00 -9.16
C LYS A 53 13.69 2.30 -8.44
N PHE A 54 14.70 3.01 -8.93
CA PHE A 54 15.06 4.32 -8.38
C PHE A 54 13.90 5.32 -8.47
N LYS A 55 13.21 5.39 -9.61
CA LYS A 55 12.04 6.29 -9.78
C LYS A 55 10.91 5.92 -8.82
N PHE A 56 10.67 4.62 -8.61
CA PHE A 56 9.70 4.15 -7.63
C PHE A 56 10.09 4.57 -6.20
N ASP A 57 11.34 4.32 -5.81
CA ASP A 57 11.85 4.69 -4.48
C ASP A 57 11.79 6.20 -4.27
N PHE A 58 12.12 6.98 -5.31
CA PHE A 58 12.04 8.43 -5.29
C PHE A 58 10.58 8.91 -5.15
N ALA A 59 9.63 8.33 -5.89
CA ALA A 59 8.21 8.66 -5.79
C ALA A 59 7.69 8.40 -4.37
N LEU A 60 7.97 7.21 -3.81
CA LEU A 60 7.55 6.87 -2.44
C LEU A 60 8.16 7.79 -1.38
N ALA A 61 9.42 8.19 -1.54
CA ALA A 61 10.08 9.09 -0.59
C ALA A 61 9.53 10.52 -0.63
N ASN A 62 8.95 10.94 -1.76
CA ASN A 62 8.53 12.32 -2.00
C ASN A 62 7.00 12.51 -2.08
N ILE A 63 6.22 11.43 -1.97
CA ILE A 63 4.76 11.50 -1.91
C ILE A 63 4.34 11.13 -0.48
N PRO A 64 3.51 11.94 0.20
CA PRO A 64 3.01 11.60 1.52
C PRO A 64 2.33 10.23 1.54
N SER A 65 2.48 9.52 2.64
CA SER A 65 1.78 8.25 2.84
C SER A 65 0.27 8.45 2.68
N PRO A 66 -0.41 7.72 1.78
CA PRO A 66 -1.87 7.79 1.65
C PRO A 66 -2.60 7.50 2.98
N VAL A 67 -2.06 6.58 3.79
CA VAL A 67 -2.59 6.28 5.14
C VAL A 67 -2.43 7.49 6.08
N GLY A 68 -1.29 8.18 5.99
CA GLY A 68 -1.04 9.42 6.73
C GLY A 68 -2.07 10.52 6.40
N SER A 69 -2.40 10.66 5.12
CA SER A 69 -3.43 11.61 4.66
C SER A 69 -4.81 11.29 5.24
N ILE A 70 -5.20 10.01 5.29
CA ILE A 70 -6.46 9.58 5.91
C ILE A 70 -6.47 9.83 7.42
N ASN A 71 -5.35 9.63 8.10
CA ASN A 71 -5.25 9.94 9.53
C ASN A 71 -5.36 11.45 9.81
N GLU A 72 -4.82 12.30 8.95
CA GLU A 72 -5.04 13.76 9.03
C GLU A 72 -6.49 14.13 8.79
N LEU A 73 -7.12 13.55 7.76
CA LEU A 73 -8.53 13.75 7.42
C LEU A 73 -9.47 13.47 8.61
N SER A 74 -9.19 12.43 9.40
CA SER A 74 -9.99 12.09 10.58
C SER A 74 -10.03 13.18 11.65
N ARG A 75 -9.04 14.09 11.64
CA ARG A 75 -8.92 15.22 12.58
C ARG A 75 -9.74 16.45 12.16
N TRP A 76 -10.34 16.42 10.97
CA TRP A 76 -11.16 17.54 10.49
C TRP A 76 -12.56 17.55 11.09
N GLY A 77 -12.92 16.54 11.89
CA GLY A 77 -14.20 16.46 12.57
C GLY A 77 -15.39 16.14 11.66
N ILE A 78 -15.12 15.61 10.46
CA ILE A 78 -16.15 15.22 9.50
C ILE A 78 -16.66 13.82 9.87
N ALA A 79 -17.98 13.63 9.83
CA ALA A 79 -18.59 12.35 10.14
C ALA A 79 -18.15 11.24 9.15
N TYR A 80 -18.01 10.03 9.67
CA TYR A 80 -17.74 8.85 8.85
C TYR A 80 -18.92 8.52 7.94
N ASP A 81 -18.62 8.28 6.67
CA ASP A 81 -19.60 7.87 5.66
C ASP A 81 -19.10 6.61 4.94
N ASN A 82 -19.68 5.46 5.25
CA ASN A 82 -19.31 4.20 4.62
C ASN A 82 -19.83 4.04 3.18
N SER A 83 -20.76 4.89 2.74
CA SER A 83 -21.25 4.88 1.36
C SER A 83 -20.20 5.34 0.35
N LEU A 84 -19.14 6.01 0.81
CA LEU A 84 -18.03 6.44 -0.02
C LEU A 84 -17.09 5.28 -0.40
N LEU A 85 -17.10 4.21 0.38
CA LEU A 85 -16.12 3.13 0.27
C LEU A 85 -16.42 2.21 -0.92
N ASN A 86 -15.40 1.56 -1.45
CA ASN A 86 -15.56 0.58 -2.52
C ASN A 86 -16.23 -0.70 -1.98
N ASP A 87 -17.27 -1.19 -2.64
CA ASP A 87 -17.93 -2.43 -2.23
C ASP A 87 -16.94 -3.60 -2.27
N THR A 88 -16.75 -4.23 -1.12
CA THR A 88 -15.83 -5.37 -0.98
C THR A 88 -16.16 -6.53 -1.89
N LYS A 89 -17.42 -6.69 -2.32
CA LYS A 89 -17.83 -7.78 -3.24
C LYS A 89 -17.25 -7.61 -4.65
N LYS A 90 -16.86 -6.40 -5.02
CA LYS A 90 -16.29 -6.09 -6.34
C LYS A 90 -14.92 -6.71 -6.59
N TYR A 91 -14.20 -7.18 -5.56
CA TYR A 91 -12.93 -7.87 -5.78
C TYR A 91 -13.04 -9.01 -6.81
N LYS A 92 -14.22 -9.63 -6.92
CA LYS A 92 -14.48 -10.72 -7.87
C LYS A 92 -14.47 -10.29 -9.34
N ASN A 93 -14.56 -8.99 -9.60
CA ASN A 93 -14.58 -8.41 -10.95
C ASN A 93 -13.16 -8.03 -11.43
N TYR A 94 -12.19 -8.02 -10.53
CA TYR A 94 -10.82 -7.63 -10.86
C TYR A 94 -10.03 -8.87 -11.28
N ASP A 95 -9.81 -9.03 -12.58
CA ASP A 95 -9.21 -10.22 -13.19
C ASP A 95 -7.77 -10.02 -13.65
N THR A 96 -7.35 -8.78 -13.95
CA THR A 96 -5.97 -8.47 -14.35
C THR A 96 -5.08 -8.13 -13.16
N GLU A 97 -3.75 -8.27 -13.33
CA GLU A 97 -2.79 -7.81 -12.32
C GLU A 97 -2.96 -6.31 -12.02
N PHE A 98 -3.19 -5.50 -13.05
CA PHE A 98 -3.43 -4.07 -12.91
C PHE A 98 -4.67 -3.79 -12.05
N SER A 99 -5.83 -4.35 -12.41
CA SER A 99 -7.08 -4.10 -11.68
C SER A 99 -7.01 -4.57 -10.23
N LYS A 100 -6.40 -5.74 -9.97
CA LYS A 100 -6.17 -6.25 -8.61
C LYS A 100 -5.24 -5.33 -7.81
N ALA A 101 -4.11 -4.92 -8.40
CA ALA A 101 -3.14 -4.07 -7.71
C ALA A 101 -3.70 -2.69 -7.37
N ILE A 102 -4.37 -2.03 -8.32
CA ILE A 102 -5.04 -0.74 -8.07
C ILE A 102 -6.08 -0.88 -6.95
N ASN A 103 -6.93 -1.91 -7.02
CA ASN A 103 -8.01 -2.07 -6.04
C ASN A 103 -7.52 -2.60 -4.69
N LEU A 104 -6.42 -3.32 -4.63
CA LEU A 104 -5.74 -3.61 -3.37
C LEU A 104 -5.33 -2.30 -2.66
N GLY A 105 -4.79 -1.34 -3.42
CA GLY A 105 -4.46 0.00 -2.91
C GLY A 105 -5.71 0.74 -2.40
N ILE A 106 -6.80 0.72 -3.15
CA ILE A 106 -8.09 1.33 -2.79
C ILE A 106 -8.62 0.71 -1.50
N TYR A 107 -8.71 -0.62 -1.41
CA TYR A 107 -9.19 -1.31 -0.21
C TYR A 107 -8.31 -1.08 1.04
N ASN A 108 -7.00 -0.88 0.87
CA ASN A 108 -6.12 -0.51 1.97
C ASN A 108 -6.48 0.85 2.56
N ILE A 109 -6.85 1.82 1.73
CA ILE A 109 -7.27 3.15 2.17
C ILE A 109 -8.66 3.11 2.80
N ASP A 110 -9.59 2.37 2.21
CA ASP A 110 -10.92 2.14 2.77
C ASP A 110 -10.83 1.52 4.17
N MET A 111 -9.98 0.51 4.34
CA MET A 111 -9.70 -0.09 5.64
C MET A 111 -9.11 0.93 6.62
N SER A 112 -8.16 1.75 6.18
CA SER A 112 -7.55 2.80 6.98
C SER A 112 -8.57 3.84 7.43
N TYR A 113 -9.49 4.21 6.55
CA TYR A 113 -10.57 5.16 6.86
C TYR A 113 -11.52 4.59 7.92
N GLY A 114 -11.87 3.30 7.83
CA GLY A 114 -12.60 2.60 8.89
C GLY A 114 -11.85 2.61 10.23
N MET A 115 -10.55 2.34 10.21
CA MET A 115 -9.71 2.33 11.42
C MET A 115 -9.67 3.68 12.12
N VAL A 116 -9.34 4.76 11.39
CA VAL A 116 -9.22 6.10 12.00
C VAL A 116 -10.54 6.60 12.56
N ASN A 117 -11.67 6.02 12.12
CA ASN A 117 -13.01 6.32 12.59
C ASN A 117 -13.57 5.29 13.58
N ASN A 118 -12.77 4.34 14.07
CA ASN A 118 -13.15 3.29 15.02
C ASN A 118 -14.32 2.40 14.53
N LYS A 119 -14.33 2.04 13.25
CA LYS A 119 -15.37 1.21 12.61
C LYS A 119 -14.90 -0.24 12.46
N GLY A 120 -14.82 -0.97 13.59
CA GLY A 120 -14.23 -2.30 13.67
C GLY A 120 -14.82 -3.31 12.68
N GLU A 121 -16.14 -3.32 12.47
CA GLU A 121 -16.79 -4.22 11.50
C GLU A 121 -16.34 -3.92 10.05
N ASP A 122 -16.25 -2.64 9.68
CA ASP A 122 -15.76 -2.24 8.37
C ASP A 122 -14.29 -2.63 8.21
N VAL A 123 -13.47 -2.39 9.23
CA VAL A 123 -12.04 -2.79 9.23
C VAL A 123 -11.90 -4.28 8.95
N LEU A 124 -12.66 -5.15 9.64
CA LEU A 124 -12.60 -6.61 9.43
C LEU A 124 -13.04 -7.00 8.01
N ARG A 125 -14.10 -6.36 7.50
CA ARG A 125 -14.61 -6.63 6.16
C ARG A 125 -13.58 -6.28 5.08
N TYR A 126 -12.96 -5.09 5.18
CA TYR A 126 -11.92 -4.66 4.24
C TYR A 126 -10.62 -5.45 4.40
N MET A 127 -10.21 -5.75 5.62
CA MET A 127 -9.03 -6.59 5.88
C MET A 127 -9.15 -7.96 5.19
N LYS A 128 -10.32 -8.61 5.29
CA LYS A 128 -10.57 -9.87 4.58
C LYS A 128 -10.39 -9.72 3.06
N THR A 129 -10.89 -8.63 2.48
CA THR A 129 -10.77 -8.37 1.03
C THR A 129 -9.32 -8.09 0.63
N VAL A 130 -8.60 -7.28 1.41
CA VAL A 130 -7.18 -7.01 1.24
C VAL A 130 -6.35 -8.30 1.26
N MET A 131 -6.66 -9.23 2.17
CA MET A 131 -5.97 -10.52 2.24
C MET A 131 -6.24 -11.37 0.99
N ILE A 132 -7.48 -11.41 0.49
CA ILE A 132 -7.84 -12.15 -0.72
C ILE A 132 -7.12 -11.56 -1.95
N GLU A 133 -7.14 -10.25 -2.13
CA GLU A 133 -6.46 -9.58 -3.25
C GLU A 133 -4.94 -9.73 -3.17
N SER A 134 -4.38 -9.63 -1.96
CA SER A 134 -2.95 -9.87 -1.74
C SER A 134 -2.54 -11.30 -2.10
N ASP A 135 -3.35 -12.30 -1.75
CA ASP A 135 -3.11 -13.71 -2.11
C ASP A 135 -3.19 -13.92 -3.64
N ALA A 136 -4.21 -13.32 -4.28
CA ALA A 136 -4.39 -13.36 -5.74
C ALA A 136 -3.23 -12.69 -6.51
N LEU A 137 -2.58 -11.71 -5.90
CA LEU A 137 -1.36 -11.06 -6.42
C LEU A 137 -0.07 -11.81 -6.00
N GLY A 138 -0.16 -12.96 -5.32
CA GLY A 138 1.02 -13.71 -4.87
C GLY A 138 1.79 -13.04 -3.74
N LEU A 139 1.14 -12.19 -2.93
CA LEU A 139 1.74 -11.47 -1.79
C LEU A 139 1.58 -12.21 -0.46
N LYS A 140 1.13 -13.46 -0.48
CA LYS A 140 0.83 -14.27 0.72
C LYS A 140 1.98 -14.34 1.72
N GLY A 141 3.23 -14.38 1.22
CA GLY A 141 4.43 -14.38 2.06
C GLY A 141 4.67 -13.06 2.80
N ALA A 142 4.14 -11.95 2.28
CA ALA A 142 4.27 -10.63 2.88
C ALA A 142 3.18 -10.35 3.93
N VAL A 143 1.96 -10.80 3.64
CA VAL A 143 0.81 -10.64 4.53
C VAL A 143 0.65 -11.92 5.36
N ASN A 144 1.39 -11.99 6.45
CA ASN A 144 1.36 -13.15 7.35
C ASN A 144 -0.03 -13.30 7.99
N GLN A 145 -0.57 -14.53 8.04
CA GLN A 145 -1.83 -14.83 8.76
C GLN A 145 -1.84 -14.32 10.21
N MET A 146 -0.66 -14.29 10.87
CA MET A 146 -0.53 -13.71 12.21
C MET A 146 -0.87 -12.22 12.28
N VAL A 147 -0.72 -11.46 11.18
CA VAL A 147 -1.06 -10.04 11.17
C VAL A 147 -2.57 -9.86 11.22
N GLY A 148 -3.34 -10.62 10.42
CA GLY A 148 -4.80 -10.63 10.48
C GLY A 148 -5.33 -10.97 11.87
N LYS A 149 -4.81 -12.04 12.48
CA LYS A 149 -5.20 -12.43 13.85
C LYS A 149 -4.85 -11.35 14.89
N ARG A 150 -3.70 -10.69 14.76
CA ARG A 150 -3.33 -9.56 15.63
C ARG A 150 -4.29 -8.38 15.47
N ALA A 151 -4.73 -8.08 14.25
CA ALA A 151 -5.70 -7.02 14.00
C ALA A 151 -7.05 -7.35 14.64
N GLU A 152 -7.56 -8.58 14.49
CA GLU A 152 -8.79 -9.03 15.15
C GLU A 152 -8.74 -8.90 16.68
N GLN A 153 -7.58 -9.18 17.29
CA GLN A 153 -7.37 -9.08 18.72
C GLN A 153 -7.22 -7.63 19.25
N ASN A 154 -7.08 -6.65 18.36
CA ASN A 154 -6.84 -5.26 18.70
C ASN A 154 -7.87 -4.28 18.10
N LEU A 155 -9.09 -4.77 17.78
CA LEU A 155 -10.12 -3.96 17.13
C LEU A 155 -10.49 -2.67 17.89
N ASP A 156 -10.41 -2.72 19.22
CA ASP A 156 -10.71 -1.59 20.07
C ASP A 156 -9.49 -0.68 20.35
N ASN A 157 -8.33 -1.04 19.76
CA ASN A 157 -7.08 -0.28 19.96
C ASN A 157 -6.58 0.30 18.63
N LYS A 158 -7.00 1.53 18.36
CA LYS A 158 -6.65 2.26 17.14
C LYS A 158 -5.14 2.32 16.87
N ASP A 159 -4.34 2.60 17.89
CA ASP A 159 -2.89 2.74 17.74
C ASP A 159 -2.22 1.41 17.41
N SER A 160 -2.71 0.32 17.99
CA SER A 160 -2.26 -1.04 17.65
C SER A 160 -2.66 -1.42 16.21
N LEU A 161 -3.88 -1.09 15.80
CA LEU A 161 -4.34 -1.34 14.44
C LEU A 161 -3.54 -0.57 13.40
N LEU A 162 -3.27 0.71 13.64
CA LEU A 162 -2.45 1.53 12.75
C LEU A 162 -1.03 0.97 12.60
N LYS A 163 -0.41 0.50 13.70
CA LYS A 163 0.90 -0.16 13.63
C LYS A 163 0.86 -1.46 12.84
N ILE A 164 -0.18 -2.27 13.00
CA ILE A 164 -0.34 -3.53 12.25
C ILE A 164 -0.51 -3.24 10.76
N LEU A 165 -1.27 -2.20 10.40
CA LEU A 165 -1.44 -1.75 9.02
C LEU A 165 -0.12 -1.29 8.40
N ASP A 166 0.61 -0.48 9.12
CA ASP A 166 1.92 0.01 8.69
C ASP A 166 2.89 -1.16 8.46
N GLU A 167 2.89 -2.16 9.35
CA GLU A 167 3.67 -3.39 9.17
C GLU A 167 3.24 -4.18 7.92
N ILE A 168 1.93 -4.29 7.63
CA ILE A 168 1.43 -4.95 6.41
C ILE A 168 1.93 -4.19 5.18
N PHE A 169 1.79 -2.87 5.18
CA PHE A 169 2.20 -2.02 4.07
C PHE A 169 3.71 -2.14 3.80
N VAL A 170 4.53 -1.99 4.83
CA VAL A 170 6.00 -2.10 4.75
C VAL A 170 6.45 -3.48 4.27
N LYS A 171 5.83 -4.55 4.79
CA LYS A 171 6.17 -5.93 4.38
C LYS A 171 5.76 -6.21 2.94
N SER A 172 4.59 -5.74 2.51
CA SER A 172 4.12 -5.90 1.14
C SER A 172 5.01 -5.14 0.16
N ASP A 173 5.38 -3.90 0.48
CA ASP A 173 6.29 -3.10 -0.32
C ASP A 173 7.67 -3.75 -0.42
N SER A 174 8.26 -4.15 0.70
CA SER A 174 9.55 -4.84 0.72
C SER A 174 9.53 -6.14 -0.08
N TYR A 175 8.46 -6.93 0.03
CA TYR A 175 8.29 -8.17 -0.74
C TYR A 175 8.23 -7.89 -2.24
N LEU A 176 7.45 -6.90 -2.68
CA LEU A 176 7.33 -6.53 -4.09
C LEU A 176 8.65 -6.05 -4.67
N ARG A 177 9.41 -5.25 -3.93
CA ARG A 177 10.74 -4.79 -4.34
C ARG A 177 11.73 -5.94 -4.47
N THR A 178 11.78 -6.83 -3.48
CA THR A 178 12.68 -7.97 -3.45
C THR A 178 12.41 -8.95 -4.60
N ASN A 179 11.14 -9.07 -5.00
CA ASN A 179 10.71 -9.95 -6.09
C ASN A 179 10.62 -9.24 -7.45
N ALA A 180 11.25 -8.09 -7.59
CA ALA A 180 11.27 -7.33 -8.86
C ALA A 180 9.89 -6.95 -9.40
N ARG A 181 8.90 -6.77 -8.52
CA ARG A 181 7.51 -6.49 -8.88
C ARG A 181 7.16 -5.02 -8.69
N VAL A 182 8.05 -4.14 -9.14
CA VAL A 182 7.87 -2.68 -9.03
C VAL A 182 6.61 -2.21 -9.78
N TYR A 183 6.25 -2.88 -10.86
CA TYR A 183 4.99 -2.63 -11.58
C TYR A 183 3.76 -2.79 -10.66
N THR A 184 3.65 -3.93 -9.98
CA THR A 184 2.55 -4.20 -9.05
C THR A 184 2.55 -3.18 -7.91
N ALA A 185 3.73 -2.89 -7.31
CA ALA A 185 3.88 -1.91 -6.25
C ALA A 185 3.45 -0.50 -6.68
N SER A 186 3.83 -0.07 -7.89
CA SER A 186 3.44 1.23 -8.45
C SER A 186 1.92 1.35 -8.59
N ASN A 187 1.25 0.29 -9.03
CA ASN A 187 -0.20 0.28 -9.17
C ASN A 187 -0.92 0.27 -7.80
N VAL A 188 -0.46 -0.52 -6.83
CA VAL A 188 -1.00 -0.49 -5.46
C VAL A 188 -0.87 0.90 -4.86
N PHE A 189 0.30 1.51 -4.99
CA PHE A 189 0.54 2.87 -4.50
C PHE A 189 -0.37 3.90 -5.19
N THR A 190 -0.52 3.82 -6.52
CA THR A 190 -1.39 4.73 -7.28
C THR A 190 -2.86 4.58 -6.87
N GLY A 191 -3.34 3.35 -6.69
CA GLY A 191 -4.69 3.10 -6.20
C GLY A 191 -4.93 3.70 -4.81
N SER A 192 -3.97 3.52 -3.90
CA SER A 192 -4.02 4.12 -2.56
C SER A 192 -4.06 5.65 -2.62
N TRP A 193 -3.26 6.25 -3.50
CA TRP A 193 -3.21 7.69 -3.68
C TRP A 193 -4.53 8.23 -4.23
N VAL A 194 -5.12 7.59 -5.26
CA VAL A 194 -6.40 8.00 -5.84
C VAL A 194 -7.53 7.93 -4.82
N GLU A 195 -7.62 6.84 -4.04
CA GLU A 195 -8.68 6.67 -3.04
C GLU A 195 -8.54 7.66 -1.89
N SER A 196 -7.31 7.93 -1.43
CA SER A 196 -7.05 8.95 -0.42
C SER A 196 -7.55 10.32 -0.85
N LEU A 197 -7.28 10.73 -2.11
CA LEU A 197 -7.80 11.98 -2.66
C LEU A 197 -9.31 11.97 -2.86
N TYR A 198 -9.86 10.86 -3.33
CA TYR A 198 -11.30 10.71 -3.50
C TYR A 198 -12.04 10.94 -2.18
N LEU A 199 -11.63 10.27 -1.11
CA LEU A 199 -12.22 10.43 0.22
C LEU A 199 -12.03 11.86 0.73
N THR A 200 -10.83 12.43 0.58
CA THR A 200 -10.54 13.82 0.98
C THR A 200 -11.48 14.81 0.27
N CYS A 201 -11.63 14.71 -1.04
CA CYS A 201 -12.48 15.63 -1.81
C CYS A 201 -13.96 15.42 -1.51
N LYS A 202 -14.42 14.17 -1.35
CA LYS A 202 -15.82 13.88 -0.97
C LYS A 202 -16.16 14.47 0.39
N MET A 203 -15.33 14.24 1.39
CA MET A 203 -15.56 14.74 2.74
C MET A 203 -15.47 16.27 2.80
N ALA A 204 -14.45 16.87 2.17
CA ALA A 204 -14.32 18.32 2.11
C ALA A 204 -15.49 19.02 1.40
N GLY A 205 -16.08 18.38 0.40
CA GLY A 205 -17.27 18.90 -0.31
C GLY A 205 -18.51 19.01 0.55
N THR A 206 -18.57 18.35 1.71
CA THR A 206 -19.70 18.45 2.66
C THR A 206 -19.50 19.51 3.74
N VAL A 207 -18.31 20.11 3.82
CA VAL A 207 -17.93 21.02 4.92
C VAL A 207 -18.29 22.45 4.57
N THR A 208 -18.89 23.15 5.54
CA THR A 208 -19.17 24.60 5.47
C THR A 208 -18.13 25.43 6.23
N ASP A 209 -17.36 24.83 7.15
CA ASP A 209 -16.32 25.51 7.93
C ASP A 209 -15.16 25.94 7.01
N GLY A 210 -14.91 27.24 6.95
CA GLY A 210 -13.90 27.84 6.11
C GLY A 210 -12.47 27.40 6.45
N SER A 211 -12.19 27.06 7.71
CA SER A 211 -10.85 26.58 8.13
C SER A 211 -10.58 25.17 7.63
N VAL A 212 -11.58 24.30 7.64
CA VAL A 212 -11.49 22.94 7.12
C VAL A 212 -11.41 22.96 5.59
N LYS A 213 -12.21 23.81 4.93
CA LYS A 213 -12.10 24.04 3.47
C LYS A 213 -10.69 24.47 3.07
N ALA A 214 -10.11 25.44 3.77
CA ALA A 214 -8.76 25.91 3.48
C ALA A 214 -7.70 24.81 3.60
N LYS A 215 -7.84 23.90 4.58
CA LYS A 215 -6.97 22.71 4.72
C LYS A 215 -7.13 21.77 3.52
N ALA A 216 -8.37 21.50 3.12
CA ALA A 216 -8.68 20.64 1.97
C ALA A 216 -8.14 21.23 0.66
N TYR A 217 -8.28 22.54 0.46
CA TYR A 217 -7.76 23.24 -0.71
C TYR A 217 -6.24 23.19 -0.77
N LYS A 218 -5.58 23.44 0.38
CA LYS A 218 -4.13 23.30 0.48
C LYS A 218 -3.69 21.87 0.19
N HIS A 219 -4.37 20.88 0.77
CA HIS A 219 -4.06 19.47 0.55
C HIS A 219 -4.15 19.10 -0.94
N LEU A 220 -5.23 19.52 -1.62
CA LEU A 220 -5.39 19.28 -3.06
C LEU A 220 -4.36 20.03 -3.89
N TRP A 221 -4.03 21.27 -3.53
CA TRP A 221 -3.00 22.06 -4.18
C TRP A 221 -1.60 21.43 -4.05
N ASP A 222 -1.26 20.87 -2.89
CA ASP A 222 0.01 20.17 -2.66
C ASP A 222 0.19 18.97 -3.61
N GLN A 223 -0.92 18.38 -4.10
CA GLN A 223 -0.88 17.22 -5.00
C GLN A 223 -0.18 17.51 -6.34
N ARG A 224 -0.02 18.77 -6.76
CA ARG A 224 0.69 19.10 -8.01
C ARG A 224 2.13 18.58 -8.04
N PHE A 225 2.80 18.55 -6.88
CA PHE A 225 4.17 18.02 -6.77
C PHE A 225 4.19 16.50 -6.83
N TYR A 226 3.20 15.87 -6.20
CA TYR A 226 3.13 14.42 -6.11
C TYR A 226 2.66 13.79 -7.42
N LEU A 227 1.72 14.43 -8.11
CA LEU A 227 1.25 14.02 -9.43
C LEU A 227 2.37 13.95 -10.45
N LYS A 228 3.30 14.93 -10.43
CA LYS A 228 4.45 14.90 -11.31
C LYS A 228 5.27 13.63 -11.12
N ASN A 229 5.65 13.32 -9.88
CA ASN A 229 6.43 12.13 -9.56
C ASN A 229 5.69 10.84 -9.92
N LEU A 230 4.37 10.80 -9.68
CA LEU A 230 3.53 9.65 -9.99
C LEU A 230 3.40 9.42 -11.50
N THR A 231 3.19 10.48 -12.28
CA THR A 231 3.11 10.39 -13.74
C THR A 231 4.45 10.00 -14.38
N GLU A 232 5.57 10.45 -13.83
CA GLU A 232 6.92 10.03 -14.25
C GLU A 232 7.16 8.55 -13.96
N LEU A 233 6.72 8.05 -12.80
CA LEU A 233 6.79 6.63 -12.45
C LEU A 233 5.96 5.78 -13.42
N LEU A 234 4.72 6.18 -13.70
CA LEU A 234 3.84 5.43 -14.60
C LEU A 234 4.30 5.47 -16.07
N ASN A 235 5.09 6.45 -16.48
CA ASN A 235 5.71 6.49 -17.80
C ASN A 235 6.70 5.34 -18.05
N GLU A 236 7.22 4.68 -17.00
CA GLU A 236 8.05 3.49 -17.14
C GLU A 236 7.29 2.29 -17.75
N TYR A 237 5.95 2.33 -17.67
CA TYR A 237 5.05 1.26 -18.13
C TYR A 237 4.21 1.67 -19.34
N LYS A 238 4.80 2.45 -20.25
CA LYS A 238 4.14 2.91 -21.50
C LYS A 238 3.79 1.78 -22.48
N ASP A 239 4.33 0.60 -22.26
CA ASP A 239 3.97 -0.63 -22.97
C ASP A 239 2.68 -1.28 -22.42
N LYS A 240 2.19 -0.82 -21.27
CA LYS A 240 0.95 -1.29 -20.63
C LYS A 240 -0.16 -0.28 -20.88
N LYS A 241 -1.16 -0.71 -21.67
CA LYS A 241 -2.29 0.16 -22.07
C LYS A 241 -3.00 0.78 -20.88
N GLU A 242 -3.26 -0.01 -19.84
CA GLU A 242 -3.95 0.44 -18.63
C GLU A 242 -3.16 1.53 -17.89
N CYS A 243 -1.84 1.41 -17.84
CA CYS A 243 -0.98 2.44 -17.23
C CYS A 243 -0.94 3.71 -18.06
N VAL A 244 -0.97 3.62 -19.39
CA VAL A 244 -1.04 4.80 -20.27
C VAL A 244 -2.35 5.54 -20.04
N GLU A 245 -3.48 4.83 -20.04
CA GLU A 245 -4.80 5.41 -19.81
C GLU A 245 -4.90 6.08 -18.41
N LEU A 246 -4.39 5.39 -17.37
CA LEU A 246 -4.31 5.95 -16.01
C LEU A 246 -3.45 7.20 -15.96
N ASN A 247 -2.27 7.15 -16.57
CA ASN A 247 -1.34 8.28 -16.58
C ASN A 247 -1.92 9.50 -17.30
N ASP A 248 -2.66 9.30 -18.37
CA ASP A 248 -3.32 10.39 -19.12
C ASP A 248 -4.43 11.04 -18.26
N GLU A 249 -5.18 10.28 -17.49
CA GLU A 249 -6.16 10.84 -16.55
C GLU A 249 -5.48 11.63 -15.41
N LEU A 250 -4.38 11.13 -14.88
CA LEU A 250 -3.60 11.84 -13.86
C LEU A 250 -3.01 13.15 -14.38
N LYS A 251 -2.51 13.17 -15.62
CA LYS A 251 -2.03 14.40 -16.28
C LYS A 251 -3.16 15.42 -16.47
N LYS A 252 -4.38 14.99 -16.78
CA LYS A 252 -5.56 15.89 -16.85
C LYS A 252 -5.88 16.51 -15.49
N ILE A 253 -5.71 15.76 -14.39
CA ILE A 253 -5.87 16.31 -13.04
C ILE A 253 -4.74 17.29 -12.74
N HIS A 254 -3.49 16.93 -13.05
CA HIS A 254 -2.33 17.79 -12.85
C HIS A 254 -2.45 19.14 -13.57
N SER A 255 -2.89 19.13 -14.84
CA SER A 255 -3.06 20.33 -15.64
C SER A 255 -4.09 21.34 -15.09
N GLU A 256 -5.01 20.90 -14.23
CA GLU A 256 -5.94 21.80 -13.54
C GLU A 256 -5.32 22.41 -12.27
N ILE A 257 -4.43 21.69 -11.60
CA ILE A 257 -3.83 22.14 -10.34
C ILE A 257 -2.60 23.01 -10.58
N GLU A 258 -1.77 22.69 -11.57
CA GLU A 258 -0.48 23.34 -11.84
C GLU A 258 -0.57 24.86 -12.04
N PRO A 259 -1.59 25.43 -12.71
CA PRO A 259 -1.73 26.87 -12.89
C PRO A 259 -2.01 27.64 -11.59
N ILE A 260 -2.47 26.97 -10.54
CA ILE A 260 -2.79 27.58 -9.25
C ILE A 260 -1.47 27.83 -8.50
N LYS A 261 -1.09 29.10 -8.37
CA LYS A 261 0.24 29.48 -7.83
C LYS A 261 0.28 29.51 -6.30
N ASP A 262 -0.84 29.84 -5.65
CA ASP A 262 -0.98 29.87 -4.18
C ASP A 262 -2.23 29.05 -3.80
N PRO A 263 -2.19 28.26 -2.70
CA PRO A 263 -3.38 27.53 -2.24
C PRO A 263 -4.56 28.45 -1.92
N LYS A 264 -4.33 29.74 -1.65
CA LYS A 264 -5.38 30.75 -1.46
C LYS A 264 -6.14 31.09 -2.73
N ASP A 265 -5.54 30.80 -3.90
CA ASP A 265 -6.17 31.00 -5.21
C ASP A 265 -7.10 29.82 -5.58
N MET A 266 -7.13 28.75 -4.76
CA MET A 266 -8.10 27.67 -4.88
C MET A 266 -9.45 28.16 -4.37
N ASP A 267 -10.44 28.20 -5.25
CA ASP A 267 -11.83 28.53 -4.93
C ASP A 267 -12.72 27.29 -5.04
N ASP A 268 -14.01 27.42 -4.64
CA ASP A 268 -14.99 26.33 -4.70
C ASP A 268 -15.15 25.78 -6.12
N ALA A 269 -15.07 26.62 -7.16
CA ALA A 269 -15.25 26.19 -8.55
C ALA A 269 -14.06 25.35 -9.03
N LYS A 270 -12.81 25.78 -8.76
CA LYS A 270 -11.60 25.02 -9.09
C LYS A 270 -11.53 23.73 -8.29
N PHE A 271 -11.82 23.79 -6.99
CA PHE A 271 -11.86 22.59 -6.14
C PHE A 271 -12.85 21.56 -6.67
N LYS A 272 -14.06 22.03 -7.05
CA LYS A 272 -15.08 21.16 -7.63
C LYS A 272 -14.64 20.54 -8.95
N LEU A 273 -14.08 21.34 -9.87
CA LEU A 273 -13.61 20.87 -11.18
C LEU A 273 -12.56 19.77 -11.04
N ILE A 274 -11.58 19.97 -10.17
CA ILE A 274 -10.52 19.00 -9.91
C ILE A 274 -11.09 17.74 -9.23
N SER A 275 -11.95 17.93 -8.24
CA SER A 275 -12.63 16.83 -7.53
C SER A 275 -13.46 15.97 -8.48
N ASP A 276 -14.20 16.56 -9.41
CA ASP A 276 -15.01 15.83 -10.39
C ASP A 276 -14.14 14.93 -11.28
N LYS A 277 -12.93 15.38 -11.66
CA LYS A 277 -11.98 14.54 -12.42
C LYS A 277 -11.45 13.38 -11.57
N ILE A 278 -11.16 13.61 -10.29
CA ILE A 278 -10.75 12.55 -9.35
C ILE A 278 -11.88 11.52 -9.19
N PHE A 279 -13.13 11.97 -9.05
CA PHE A 279 -14.30 11.09 -8.92
C PHE A 279 -14.53 10.26 -10.18
N ALA A 280 -14.36 10.87 -11.35
CA ALA A 280 -14.48 10.16 -12.63
C ALA A 280 -13.39 9.09 -12.79
N LEU A 281 -12.14 9.43 -12.44
CA LEU A 281 -11.04 8.47 -12.46
C LEU A 281 -11.31 7.31 -11.49
N ARG A 282 -11.62 7.60 -10.22
CA ARG A 282 -11.92 6.56 -9.23
C ARG A 282 -13.05 5.64 -9.70
N THR A 283 -14.09 6.20 -10.28
CA THR A 283 -15.24 5.43 -10.82
C THR A 283 -14.81 4.46 -11.93
N LYS A 284 -13.85 4.84 -12.77
CA LYS A 284 -13.29 3.94 -13.80
C LYS A 284 -12.50 2.78 -13.17
N LEU A 285 -11.76 3.05 -12.11
CA LEU A 285 -10.85 2.07 -11.47
C LEU A 285 -11.58 1.01 -10.64
N VAL A 286 -12.80 1.29 -10.16
CA VAL A 286 -13.60 0.39 -9.30
C VAL A 286 -14.79 -0.27 -10.02
N LYS A 287 -14.80 -0.27 -11.33
CA LYS A 287 -15.84 -0.96 -12.14
C LYS A 287 -15.65 -2.49 -12.17
#